data_dd4401aeac378bd39f5877e62aecbe9d
#
_entry.id   dd4401aeac378bd39f5877e62aecbe9d
#
_cell.length_a   1.000
_cell.length_b   1.000
_cell.length_c   1.000
_cell.angle_alpha   90.00
_cell.angle_beta   90.00
_cell.angle_gamma   90.00
#
_symmetry.space_group_name_H-M   'P 1'
#
loop_
_entity.id
_entity.type
_entity.pdbx_description
1 polymer ?
#
loop_
_entity_poly.entity_id
_entity_poly.type
_entity_poly.pdbx_seq_one_letter_code
_entity_poly.pdbx_strand_id
1 'polypeptide(L)'
;MVAVNDRVKETTTTTGTGTVNLAGAAVGFETFVAGIGNGNTTYYCIAEQGGAAFEIGIGTVTDATPDTLSRTTVLSSSNSDSLVDFAAGTKDVFCTLPASKAVIEDASNNVNIGSNIIVGGTVDGVDIATRDGVLTVSYTHLRAHET
;
A
#
# COMPACT_ATOMS: atom_id res chain seq x y z
N MET A 1 -2.86 -3.06 9.40
CA MET A 1 -3.17 -3.45 7.98
C MET A 1 -3.12 -2.17 7.17
N VAL A 2 -2.57 -2.20 5.96
CA VAL A 2 -2.64 -1.05 5.05
C VAL A 2 -4.02 -1.07 4.37
N ALA A 3 -4.78 0.01 4.49
CA ALA A 3 -6.07 0.20 3.84
C ALA A 3 -5.92 1.05 2.57
N VAL A 4 -6.72 0.77 1.56
CA VAL A 4 -6.87 1.60 0.37
C VAL A 4 -8.35 1.78 0.09
N ASN A 5 -8.71 2.95 -0.42
CA ASN A 5 -10.09 3.23 -0.83
C ASN A 5 -10.08 4.14 -2.05
N ASP A 6 -11.20 4.10 -2.79
CA ASP A 6 -11.38 4.90 -4.00
C ASP A 6 -11.71 6.36 -3.65
N ARG A 7 -11.30 7.28 -4.51
CA ARG A 7 -11.68 8.69 -4.46
C ARG A 7 -11.31 9.41 -3.15
N VAL A 8 -10.22 9.01 -2.49
CA VAL A 8 -9.66 9.71 -1.34
C VAL A 8 -8.60 10.69 -1.84
N LYS A 9 -8.89 11.98 -1.73
CA LYS A 9 -7.99 13.06 -2.15
C LYS A 9 -8.25 14.34 -1.37
N GLU A 10 -7.19 14.91 -0.84
CA GLU A 10 -7.16 16.23 -0.19
C GLU A 10 -6.01 17.06 -0.75
N THR A 11 -5.82 18.24 -0.24
CA THR A 11 -4.64 19.07 -0.53
C THR A 11 -3.86 19.35 0.75
N THR A 12 -2.61 19.78 0.60
CA THR A 12 -1.78 20.28 1.69
C THR A 12 -0.90 21.44 1.23
N THR A 13 -0.62 22.36 2.14
CA THR A 13 0.40 23.40 1.97
C THR A 13 1.59 23.20 2.90
N THR A 14 1.59 22.13 3.70
CA THR A 14 2.68 21.80 4.64
C THR A 14 4.01 21.70 3.92
N THR A 15 5.03 22.28 4.52
CA THR A 15 6.43 22.28 4.04
C THR A 15 7.28 21.32 4.88
N GLY A 16 8.47 21.02 4.38
CA GLY A 16 9.44 20.20 5.12
C GLY A 16 9.24 18.70 4.94
N THR A 17 9.88 17.93 5.81
CA THR A 17 9.91 16.45 5.78
C THR A 17 8.94 15.80 6.76
N GLY A 18 8.19 16.59 7.53
CA GLY A 18 7.31 16.10 8.60
C GLY A 18 5.96 15.57 8.12
N THR A 19 5.12 15.24 9.11
CA THR A 19 3.70 14.93 8.92
C THR A 19 3.00 16.09 8.20
N VAL A 20 2.13 15.78 7.26
CA VAL A 20 1.39 16.81 6.50
C VAL A 20 0.01 17.05 7.10
N ASN A 21 -0.39 18.33 7.16
CA ASN A 21 -1.75 18.73 7.49
C ASN A 21 -2.63 18.59 6.25
N LEU A 22 -3.81 18.05 6.41
CA LEU A 22 -4.79 17.86 5.35
C LEU A 22 -5.80 19.00 5.38
N ALA A 23 -6.14 19.53 4.21
CA ALA A 23 -6.94 20.74 4.07
C ALA A 23 -8.43 20.48 3.73
N GLY A 24 -8.85 19.22 3.79
CA GLY A 24 -10.19 18.77 3.43
C GLY A 24 -10.30 18.23 2.02
N ALA A 25 -11.39 17.52 1.75
CA ALA A 25 -11.60 16.78 0.50
C ALA A 25 -11.60 17.67 -0.73
N ALA A 26 -10.90 17.25 -1.77
CA ALA A 26 -11.04 17.84 -3.10
C ALA A 26 -12.46 17.63 -3.64
N VAL A 27 -12.91 18.49 -4.54
CA VAL A 27 -14.28 18.40 -5.10
C VAL A 27 -14.53 17.03 -5.71
N GLY A 28 -15.56 16.35 -5.22
CA GLY A 28 -15.95 15.02 -5.66
C GLY A 28 -15.10 13.88 -5.11
N PHE A 29 -14.28 14.13 -4.10
CA PHE A 29 -13.49 13.15 -3.37
C PHE A 29 -13.92 13.07 -1.90
N GLU A 30 -13.38 12.10 -1.18
CA GLU A 30 -13.52 11.96 0.28
C GLU A 30 -12.24 12.40 0.99
N THR A 31 -12.37 12.73 2.29
CA THR A 31 -11.21 12.95 3.16
C THR A 31 -10.52 11.63 3.47
N PHE A 32 -9.25 11.69 3.88
CA PHE A 32 -8.55 10.50 4.38
C PHE A 32 -9.22 9.93 5.63
N VAL A 33 -9.75 10.76 6.50
CA VAL A 33 -10.48 10.28 7.70
C VAL A 33 -11.76 9.53 7.31
N ALA A 34 -12.52 10.02 6.33
CA ALA A 34 -13.75 9.36 5.89
C ALA A 34 -13.46 8.07 5.11
N GLY A 35 -12.51 8.10 4.17
CA GLY A 35 -12.25 6.97 3.29
C GLY A 35 -11.34 5.89 3.87
N ILE A 36 -10.34 6.27 4.66
CA ILE A 36 -9.34 5.35 5.24
C ILE A 36 -9.64 5.08 6.72
N GLY A 37 -10.07 6.11 7.45
CA GLY A 37 -10.36 6.05 8.88
C GLY A 37 -9.19 6.45 9.78
N ASN A 38 -9.53 6.99 10.94
CA ASN A 38 -8.56 7.41 11.95
C ASN A 38 -7.71 6.23 12.46
N GLY A 39 -6.41 6.44 12.60
CA GLY A 39 -5.44 5.47 13.10
C GLY A 39 -5.03 4.40 12.08
N ASN A 40 -5.67 4.34 10.91
CA ASN A 40 -5.32 3.39 9.88
C ASN A 40 -4.12 3.85 9.06
N THR A 41 -3.33 2.90 8.58
CA THR A 41 -2.27 3.14 7.60
C THR A 41 -2.80 3.02 6.18
N THR A 42 -2.26 3.83 5.27
CA THR A 42 -2.62 3.80 3.85
C THR A 42 -1.39 4.06 2.98
N TYR A 43 -1.50 3.69 1.71
CA TYR A 43 -0.60 4.21 0.69
C TYR A 43 -1.06 5.60 0.27
N TYR A 44 -0.09 6.50 0.10
CA TYR A 44 -0.35 7.86 -0.36
C TYR A 44 0.57 8.25 -1.51
N CYS A 45 0.13 9.21 -2.27
CA CYS A 45 0.96 10.04 -3.12
C CYS A 45 0.78 11.50 -2.71
N ILE A 46 1.88 12.22 -2.54
CA ILE A 46 1.93 13.66 -2.42
C ILE A 46 2.59 14.18 -3.68
N ALA A 47 1.94 15.10 -4.41
CA ALA A 47 2.45 15.65 -5.65
C ALA A 47 2.30 17.19 -5.66
N GLU A 48 3.37 17.89 -5.96
CA GLU A 48 3.36 19.34 -6.04
C GLU A 48 2.55 19.80 -7.26
N GLN A 49 1.62 20.73 -7.05
CA GLN A 49 0.86 21.32 -8.15
C GLN A 49 1.74 22.30 -8.93
N GLY A 50 1.96 22.00 -10.21
CA GLY A 50 2.79 22.82 -11.10
C GLY A 50 4.30 22.69 -10.90
N GLY A 51 4.74 21.76 -10.04
CA GLY A 51 6.14 21.40 -9.81
C GLY A 51 6.45 19.94 -10.14
N ALA A 52 7.68 19.52 -9.87
CA ALA A 52 8.15 18.15 -10.11
C ALA A 52 8.32 17.33 -8.84
N ALA A 53 8.13 17.92 -7.65
CA ALA A 53 8.32 17.21 -6.40
C ALA A 53 7.14 16.27 -6.13
N PHE A 54 7.46 15.00 -5.86
CA PHE A 54 6.49 13.99 -5.48
C PHE A 54 7.06 13.00 -4.46
N GLU A 55 6.16 12.37 -3.73
CA GLU A 55 6.49 11.29 -2.81
C GLU A 55 5.35 10.28 -2.75
N ILE A 56 5.68 9.01 -2.87
CA ILE A 56 4.77 7.88 -2.70
C ILE A 56 5.24 7.09 -1.49
N GLY A 57 4.32 6.78 -0.57
CA GLY A 57 4.71 6.13 0.67
C GLY A 57 3.58 5.46 1.42
N ILE A 58 3.90 5.08 2.65
CA ILE A 58 2.95 4.57 3.64
C ILE A 58 2.89 5.57 4.79
N GLY A 59 1.68 5.95 5.17
CA GLY A 59 1.43 6.88 6.27
C GLY A 59 0.23 6.46 7.10
N THR A 60 0.10 7.05 8.28
CA THR A 60 -1.03 6.86 9.19
C THR A 60 -1.89 8.11 9.19
N VAL A 61 -3.19 7.92 9.04
CA VAL A 61 -4.21 8.98 9.11
C VAL A 61 -4.52 9.28 10.56
N THR A 62 -4.57 10.55 10.93
CA THR A 62 -5.00 10.99 12.26
C THR A 62 -6.10 12.03 12.13
N ASP A 63 -7.26 11.72 12.73
CA ASP A 63 -8.37 12.65 12.90
C ASP A 63 -7.98 13.70 13.97
N ALA A 64 -7.81 14.92 13.53
CA ALA A 64 -7.37 16.05 14.34
C ALA A 64 -7.94 17.36 13.77
N THR A 65 -7.46 18.52 14.23
CA THR A 65 -7.83 19.80 13.67
C THR A 65 -6.58 20.65 13.44
N PRO A 66 -6.07 20.68 12.19
CA PRO A 66 -6.51 19.92 11.01
C PRO A 66 -6.14 18.42 11.08
N ASP A 67 -6.81 17.59 10.25
CA ASP A 67 -6.45 16.20 10.06
C ASP A 67 -5.01 16.07 9.54
N THR A 68 -4.37 14.94 9.82
CA THR A 68 -2.97 14.76 9.43
C THR A 68 -2.69 13.39 8.79
N LEU A 69 -1.65 13.35 7.97
CA LEU A 69 -1.09 12.12 7.40
C LEU A 69 0.41 12.07 7.70
N SER A 70 0.84 11.04 8.42
CA SER A 70 2.27 10.80 8.65
C SER A 70 2.95 10.28 7.39
N ARG A 71 4.29 10.38 7.33
CA ARG A 71 5.12 9.95 6.21
C ARG A 71 6.18 8.96 6.72
N THR A 72 5.70 7.76 7.13
CA THR A 72 6.52 6.81 7.89
C THR A 72 7.46 5.98 7.03
N THR A 73 7.07 5.70 5.78
CA THR A 73 7.88 4.91 4.85
C THR A 73 7.75 5.47 3.46
N VAL A 74 8.84 5.90 2.86
CA VAL A 74 8.86 6.31 1.45
C VAL A 74 9.11 5.08 0.59
N LEU A 75 8.33 4.93 -0.47
CA LEU A 75 8.46 3.86 -1.46
C LEU A 75 9.08 4.36 -2.76
N SER A 76 8.75 5.59 -3.16
CA SER A 76 9.37 6.28 -4.29
C SER A 76 9.22 7.78 -4.14
N SER A 77 10.23 8.54 -4.54
CA SER A 77 10.16 10.00 -4.47
C SER A 77 11.08 10.68 -5.45
N SER A 78 10.83 11.98 -5.68
CA SER A 78 11.72 12.88 -6.45
C SER A 78 13.06 13.17 -5.73
N ASN A 79 13.22 12.70 -4.48
CA ASN A 79 14.44 12.84 -3.68
C ASN A 79 15.16 11.49 -3.53
N SER A 80 15.38 10.77 -4.62
CA SER A 80 16.08 9.47 -4.62
C SER A 80 15.48 8.48 -3.60
N ASP A 81 14.15 8.37 -3.61
CA ASP A 81 13.36 7.50 -2.73
C ASP A 81 13.51 7.80 -1.22
N SER A 82 13.97 9.00 -0.90
CA SER A 82 14.04 9.54 0.46
C SER A 82 12.91 10.53 0.70
N LEU A 83 12.67 10.91 1.96
CA LEU A 83 11.70 11.94 2.34
C LEU A 83 11.95 13.24 1.54
N VAL A 84 10.92 13.76 0.93
CA VAL A 84 10.97 15.03 0.20
C VAL A 84 10.80 16.19 1.18
N ASP A 85 11.73 17.14 1.13
CA ASP A 85 11.58 18.44 1.79
C ASP A 85 10.71 19.33 0.89
N PHE A 86 9.39 19.27 1.10
CA PHE A 86 8.44 20.02 0.28
C PHE A 86 8.55 21.52 0.52
N ALA A 87 8.68 22.27 -0.56
CA ALA A 87 8.64 23.72 -0.54
C ALA A 87 7.21 24.27 -0.28
N ALA A 88 7.13 25.60 -0.11
CA ALA A 88 5.85 26.30 -0.06
C ALA A 88 5.09 26.14 -1.39
N GLY A 89 3.76 26.00 -1.29
CA GLY A 89 2.87 25.76 -2.42
C GLY A 89 1.87 24.66 -2.13
N THR A 90 0.86 24.53 -2.97
CA THR A 90 -0.18 23.49 -2.82
C THR A 90 0.32 22.18 -3.39
N LYS A 91 0.09 21.11 -2.66
CA LYS A 91 0.32 19.72 -3.08
C LYS A 91 -0.98 18.95 -3.05
N ASP A 92 -1.21 18.11 -4.03
CA ASP A 92 -2.24 17.08 -3.99
C ASP A 92 -1.80 15.94 -3.10
N VAL A 93 -2.68 15.43 -2.26
CA VAL A 93 -2.48 14.25 -1.42
C VAL A 93 -3.61 13.27 -1.69
N PHE A 94 -3.29 12.07 -2.16
CA PHE A 94 -4.33 11.09 -2.51
C PHE A 94 -3.92 9.66 -2.21
N CYS A 95 -4.92 8.82 -1.92
CA CYS A 95 -4.74 7.39 -1.77
C CYS A 95 -4.45 6.77 -3.14
N THR A 96 -3.45 5.91 -3.23
CA THR A 96 -3.08 5.19 -4.45
C THR A 96 -2.48 3.84 -4.12
N LEU A 97 -2.65 2.85 -4.99
CA LEU A 97 -1.91 1.60 -4.90
C LEU A 97 -0.57 1.75 -5.65
N PRO A 98 0.57 1.78 -4.94
CA PRO A 98 1.87 1.89 -5.60
C PRO A 98 2.16 0.72 -6.52
N ALA A 99 2.76 0.98 -7.68
CA ALA A 99 3.12 -0.05 -8.66
C ALA A 99 3.98 -1.18 -8.06
N SER A 100 4.90 -0.83 -7.15
CA SER A 100 5.75 -1.79 -6.43
C SER A 100 4.99 -2.70 -5.44
N LYS A 101 3.72 -2.41 -5.17
CA LYS A 101 2.84 -3.19 -4.28
C LYS A 101 1.67 -3.83 -5.00
N ALA A 102 1.48 -3.51 -6.28
CA ALA A 102 0.45 -4.10 -7.10
C ALA A 102 0.84 -5.53 -7.52
N VAL A 103 -0.14 -6.43 -7.51
CA VAL A 103 -0.03 -7.75 -8.11
C VAL A 103 -0.59 -7.66 -9.52
N ILE A 104 0.28 -7.83 -10.52
CA ILE A 104 -0.07 -7.68 -11.94
C ILE A 104 0.38 -8.90 -12.73
N GLU A 105 -0.34 -9.21 -13.80
CA GLU A 105 0.05 -10.24 -14.75
C GLU A 105 1.22 -9.78 -15.63
N ASP A 106 2.12 -10.68 -15.95
CA ASP A 106 3.16 -10.48 -16.96
C ASP A 106 2.61 -10.68 -18.39
N ALA A 107 3.47 -10.48 -19.40
CA ALA A 107 3.09 -10.65 -20.81
C ALA A 107 2.66 -12.09 -21.19
N SER A 108 2.88 -13.05 -20.31
CA SER A 108 2.49 -14.47 -20.46
C SER A 108 1.28 -14.85 -19.59
N ASN A 109 0.59 -13.85 -19.02
CA ASN A 109 -0.55 -13.99 -18.10
C ASN A 109 -0.21 -14.72 -16.79
N ASN A 110 1.04 -14.64 -16.33
CA ASN A 110 1.42 -15.15 -15.03
C ASN A 110 1.44 -14.03 -13.98
N VAL A 111 1.04 -14.37 -12.75
CA VAL A 111 1.23 -13.52 -11.56
C VAL A 111 2.47 -14.00 -10.83
N ASN A 112 3.51 -13.18 -10.79
CA ASN A 112 4.75 -13.47 -10.06
C ASN A 112 4.74 -12.76 -8.71
N ILE A 113 4.75 -13.54 -7.63
CA ILE A 113 4.82 -13.04 -6.26
C ILE A 113 6.17 -13.47 -5.68
N GLY A 114 7.11 -12.51 -5.58
CA GLY A 114 8.47 -12.74 -5.09
C GLY A 114 8.57 -13.03 -3.58
N SER A 115 7.45 -13.36 -2.93
CA SER A 115 7.36 -13.66 -1.50
C SER A 115 6.33 -14.76 -1.25
N ASN A 116 6.09 -15.09 0.03
CA ASN A 116 5.12 -16.11 0.41
C ASN A 116 3.68 -15.67 0.13
N ILE A 117 2.87 -16.58 -0.40
CA ILE A 117 1.42 -16.42 -0.50
C ILE A 117 0.80 -17.12 0.72
N ILE A 118 0.09 -16.34 1.55
CA ILE A 118 -0.68 -16.90 2.66
C ILE A 118 -2.13 -17.05 2.19
N VAL A 119 -2.57 -18.28 2.03
CA VAL A 119 -3.94 -18.60 1.64
C VAL A 119 -4.70 -19.08 2.88
N GLY A 120 -5.68 -18.27 3.34
CA GLY A 120 -6.52 -18.62 4.49
C GLY A 120 -7.68 -19.57 4.17
N GLY A 121 -7.77 -20.05 2.94
CA GLY A 121 -8.81 -20.95 2.45
C GLY A 121 -8.24 -21.95 1.44
N THR A 122 -9.04 -22.29 0.42
CA THR A 122 -8.63 -23.21 -0.65
C THR A 122 -8.19 -22.45 -1.90
N VAL A 123 -7.31 -23.04 -2.69
CA VAL A 123 -6.97 -22.59 -4.04
C VAL A 123 -7.61 -23.54 -5.03
N ASP A 124 -8.51 -23.05 -5.87
CA ASP A 124 -9.29 -23.86 -6.83
C ASP A 124 -9.96 -25.09 -6.16
N GLY A 125 -10.58 -24.87 -4.99
CA GLY A 125 -11.21 -25.94 -4.19
C GLY A 125 -10.24 -26.89 -3.49
N VAL A 126 -8.93 -26.69 -3.62
CA VAL A 126 -7.89 -27.52 -3.01
C VAL A 126 -7.33 -26.85 -1.76
N ASP A 127 -7.39 -27.53 -0.64
CA ASP A 127 -6.68 -27.16 0.59
C ASP A 127 -5.20 -27.52 0.44
N ILE A 128 -4.36 -26.52 0.24
CA ILE A 128 -2.92 -26.71 0.02
C ILE A 128 -2.23 -27.31 1.23
N ALA A 129 -2.62 -26.94 2.44
CA ALA A 129 -2.03 -27.47 3.68
C ALA A 129 -2.33 -28.97 3.84
N THR A 130 -3.57 -29.38 3.59
CA THR A 130 -3.98 -30.80 3.62
C THR A 130 -3.26 -31.58 2.51
N ARG A 131 -3.09 -31.01 1.32
CA ARG A 131 -2.41 -31.69 0.22
C ARG A 131 -0.92 -31.88 0.48
N ASP A 132 -0.24 -30.95 1.10
CA ASP A 132 1.17 -31.07 1.50
C ASP A 132 1.35 -32.23 2.51
N GLY A 133 0.45 -32.36 3.48
CA GLY A 133 0.41 -33.50 4.40
C GLY A 133 0.23 -34.85 3.70
N VAL A 134 -0.64 -34.93 2.69
CA VAL A 134 -0.87 -36.14 1.88
C VAL A 134 0.38 -36.52 1.07
N LEU A 135 1.08 -35.55 0.47
CA LEU A 135 2.30 -35.80 -0.26
C LEU A 135 3.43 -36.34 0.63
N THR A 136 3.57 -35.82 1.85
CA THR A 136 4.52 -36.30 2.85
C THR A 136 4.24 -37.74 3.28
N VAL A 137 2.99 -38.11 3.53
CA VAL A 137 2.58 -39.47 3.87
C VAL A 137 2.82 -40.44 2.71
N SER A 138 2.50 -40.04 1.48
CA SER A 138 2.74 -40.86 0.29
C SER A 138 4.22 -41.18 0.08
N TYR A 139 5.11 -40.22 0.31
CA TYR A 139 6.55 -40.40 0.19
C TYR A 139 7.11 -41.34 1.28
N THR A 140 6.69 -41.24 2.52
CA THR A 140 7.09 -42.13 3.61
C THR A 140 6.60 -43.57 3.38
N HIS A 141 5.43 -43.74 2.79
CA HIS A 141 4.88 -45.06 2.46
C HIS A 141 5.68 -45.77 1.34
N LEU A 142 6.06 -45.03 0.28
CA LEU A 142 6.94 -45.53 -0.78
C LEU A 142 8.29 -45.96 -0.24
N ARG A 143 8.92 -45.21 0.64
CA ARG A 143 10.20 -45.59 1.27
C ARG A 143 10.14 -46.85 2.11
N ALA A 144 9.00 -47.07 2.81
CA ALA A 144 8.81 -48.28 3.61
C ALA A 144 8.73 -49.56 2.76
N HIS A 145 8.37 -49.46 1.47
CA HIS A 145 8.32 -50.60 0.54
C HIS A 145 9.69 -50.91 -0.12
N GLU A 146 10.65 -50.00 -0.10
CA GLU A 146 11.98 -50.17 -0.66
C GLU A 146 13.00 -50.84 0.27
N THR A 147 12.63 -51.02 1.53
CA THR A 147 13.41 -51.71 2.56
C THR A 147 12.84 -53.08 2.87
#